data_cae1d9ed59a1f84934c6985e2a893af8
#
_entry.id   cae1d9ed59a1f84934c6985e2a893af8
#
_cell.length_a   1.000
_cell.length_b   1.000
_cell.length_c   1.000
_cell.angle_alpha   90.00
_cell.angle_beta   90.00
_cell.angle_gamma   90.00
#
_symmetry.space_group_name_H-M   'P 1'
#
loop_
_entity.id
_entity.type
_entity.pdbx_description
1 polymer ?
#
loop_
_entity_poly.entity_id
_entity_poly.type
_entity_poly.pdbx_seq_one_letter_code
_entity_poly.pdbx_strand_id
1 'polypeptide(L)'
;MNHFRAIAFVICITAFGFVQADDAIVAKYLANAGVLITQGETKIVFDPLFDNNYDFYELVPKDIEQALFDGRPPFDGVDAIFVSHHHGDHFSPVRMAQLLQAHPDLQLFGPSQAIDAMPVDKTDPDLRNRMHSVSLDMDSQFSMVVGDIEVSAIRIRHSGWPDRHAEIDNIAFRVSLDDKATVLHMGDAHTDPKMFDRRADYWAERHMHLAMPPYWYFMSSGGKKILEDHVRADVTVGVHVPANIPDTPSLYPDELRGRLLFSVPGEEKRIPVAPDAK
;
A
#
# COMPACT_ATOMS: atom_id res chain seq x y z
N MET A 1 47.26 31.18 -58.58
CA MET A 1 46.68 31.61 -57.27
C MET A 1 45.41 30.80 -57.04
N ASN A 2 45.53 29.68 -56.29
CA ASN A 2 44.42 28.76 -56.06
C ASN A 2 43.89 29.02 -54.66
N HIS A 3 42.64 29.47 -54.56
CA HIS A 3 41.96 29.66 -53.32
C HIS A 3 41.24 28.36 -52.93
N PHE A 4 41.76 27.64 -51.91
CA PHE A 4 41.05 26.55 -51.23
C PHE A 4 40.06 27.16 -50.26
N ARG A 5 38.76 26.92 -50.50
CA ARG A 5 37.69 27.19 -49.55
C ARG A 5 37.52 25.95 -48.62
N ALA A 6 37.82 26.12 -47.36
CA ALA A 6 37.50 25.12 -46.35
C ALA A 6 36.00 25.17 -46.02
N ILE A 7 35.32 24.05 -46.20
CA ILE A 7 33.91 23.85 -45.78
C ILE A 7 33.98 23.27 -44.36
N ALA A 8 33.51 24.04 -43.38
CA ALA A 8 33.34 23.57 -42.01
C ALA A 8 32.00 22.79 -41.91
N PHE A 9 32.09 21.51 -41.60
CA PHE A 9 30.93 20.67 -41.26
C PHE A 9 30.59 20.93 -39.80
N VAL A 10 29.44 21.55 -39.56
CA VAL A 10 28.85 21.66 -38.21
C VAL A 10 28.10 20.36 -37.94
N ILE A 11 28.63 19.51 -37.06
CA ILE A 11 27.94 18.33 -36.57
C ILE A 11 26.97 18.82 -35.48
N CYS A 12 25.65 18.84 -35.79
CA CYS A 12 24.61 19.07 -34.82
C CYS A 12 24.40 17.77 -34.02
N ILE A 13 25.00 17.70 -32.83
CA ILE A 13 24.72 16.63 -31.88
C ILE A 13 23.33 16.93 -31.27
N THR A 14 22.29 16.27 -31.78
CA THR A 14 20.98 16.22 -31.10
C THR A 14 21.16 15.40 -29.83
N ALA A 15 21.22 16.06 -28.69
CA ALA A 15 21.10 15.42 -27.41
C ALA A 15 19.69 14.78 -27.35
N PHE A 16 19.62 13.47 -27.53
CA PHE A 16 18.45 12.70 -27.10
C PHE A 16 18.40 12.83 -25.57
N GLY A 17 17.51 13.71 -25.09
CA GLY A 17 17.15 13.72 -23.71
C GLY A 17 16.56 12.34 -23.38
N PHE A 18 17.23 11.57 -22.54
CA PHE A 18 16.60 10.45 -21.88
C PHE A 18 15.38 11.01 -21.15
N VAL A 19 14.19 10.62 -21.56
CA VAL A 19 13.00 10.79 -20.75
C VAL A 19 13.26 9.93 -19.51
N GLN A 20 13.59 10.58 -18.42
CA GLN A 20 13.72 9.93 -17.13
C GLN A 20 12.39 9.25 -16.87
N ALA A 21 12.39 7.93 -16.61
CA ALA A 21 11.19 7.23 -16.21
C ALA A 21 10.55 8.01 -15.07
N ASP A 22 9.25 8.22 -15.17
CA ASP A 22 8.48 8.99 -14.20
C ASP A 22 8.61 8.31 -12.82
N ASP A 23 9.40 8.88 -11.93
CA ASP A 23 9.67 8.33 -10.58
C ASP A 23 8.47 8.46 -9.63
N ALA A 24 7.27 8.68 -10.15
CA ALA A 24 6.05 8.79 -9.36
C ALA A 24 5.53 7.42 -8.91
N ILE A 25 5.07 7.34 -7.66
CA ILE A 25 4.22 6.24 -7.20
C ILE A 25 2.86 6.38 -7.89
N VAL A 26 2.36 5.30 -8.47
CA VAL A 26 0.97 5.20 -8.92
C VAL A 26 0.20 4.35 -7.93
N ALA A 27 -0.77 4.94 -7.24
CA ALA A 27 -1.66 4.25 -6.31
C ALA A 27 -3.06 4.12 -6.96
N LYS A 28 -3.48 2.87 -7.23
CA LYS A 28 -4.78 2.55 -7.80
C LYS A 28 -5.68 1.91 -6.76
N TYR A 29 -6.82 2.52 -6.52
CA TYR A 29 -7.80 2.04 -5.55
C TYR A 29 -8.58 0.84 -6.09
N LEU A 30 -8.76 -0.18 -5.27
CA LEU A 30 -9.53 -1.37 -5.63
C LEU A 30 -10.93 -1.32 -5.01
N ALA A 31 -11.01 -1.17 -3.72
CA ALA A 31 -12.18 -0.89 -2.87
C ALA A 31 -11.75 -0.96 -1.39
N ASN A 32 -12.51 -0.41 -0.47
CA ASN A 32 -12.31 -0.41 0.98
C ASN A 32 -10.88 0.02 1.38
N ALA A 33 -10.02 -0.89 1.79
CA ALA A 33 -8.61 -0.63 2.07
C ALA A 33 -7.68 -1.16 0.96
N GLY A 34 -8.24 -1.75 -0.12
CA GLY A 34 -7.50 -2.37 -1.20
C GLY A 34 -6.84 -1.34 -2.14
N VAL A 35 -5.52 -1.39 -2.26
CA VAL A 35 -4.75 -0.48 -3.13
C VAL A 35 -3.61 -1.20 -3.82
N LEU A 36 -3.52 -1.08 -5.16
CA LEU A 36 -2.33 -1.44 -5.93
C LEU A 36 -1.38 -0.25 -5.94
N ILE A 37 -0.12 -0.50 -5.63
CA ILE A 37 0.98 0.47 -5.72
C ILE A 37 1.93 0.02 -6.83
N THR A 38 2.27 0.92 -7.70
CA THR A 38 3.29 0.73 -8.74
C THR A 38 4.37 1.80 -8.64
N GLN A 39 5.64 1.37 -8.61
CA GLN A 39 6.82 2.22 -8.69
C GLN A 39 7.78 1.58 -9.68
N GLY A 40 8.01 2.23 -10.83
CA GLY A 40 8.79 1.61 -11.90
C GLY A 40 8.17 0.29 -12.37
N GLU A 41 8.93 -0.80 -12.28
CA GLU A 41 8.46 -2.15 -12.59
C GLU A 41 7.90 -2.88 -11.35
N THR A 42 8.18 -2.40 -10.13
CA THR A 42 7.76 -3.05 -8.88
C THR A 42 6.31 -2.76 -8.56
N LYS A 43 5.54 -3.80 -8.29
CA LYS A 43 4.10 -3.74 -8.01
C LYS A 43 3.74 -4.51 -6.74
N ILE A 44 3.04 -3.84 -5.84
CA ILE A 44 2.52 -4.45 -4.61
C ILE A 44 1.04 -4.13 -4.43
N VAL A 45 0.32 -5.00 -3.73
CA VAL A 45 -1.11 -4.79 -3.46
C VAL A 45 -1.39 -4.97 -1.97
N PHE A 46 -2.15 -4.05 -1.40
CA PHE A 46 -2.67 -4.13 -0.03
C PHE A 46 -4.13 -4.56 -0.04
N ASP A 47 -4.52 -5.46 0.84
CA ASP A 47 -5.90 -5.93 1.13
C ASP A 47 -6.79 -6.12 -0.13
N PRO A 48 -6.36 -6.85 -1.18
CA PRO A 48 -7.03 -6.82 -2.48
C PRO A 48 -8.27 -7.72 -2.59
N LEU A 49 -8.43 -8.70 -1.69
CA LEU A 49 -9.45 -9.76 -1.84
C LEU A 49 -10.23 -9.97 -0.55
N PHE A 50 -11.50 -9.61 -0.58
CA PHE A 50 -12.44 -9.77 0.53
C PHE A 50 -13.86 -10.01 0.00
N ASP A 51 -14.68 -10.70 0.79
CA ASP A 51 -16.01 -11.13 0.38
C ASP A 51 -17.14 -10.48 1.22
N ASN A 52 -16.80 -9.80 2.32
CA ASN A 52 -17.74 -9.16 3.20
C ASN A 52 -17.51 -7.64 3.24
N ASN A 53 -18.51 -6.87 2.90
CA ASN A 53 -18.47 -5.41 2.97
C ASN A 53 -19.30 -4.84 4.12
N TYR A 54 -19.87 -5.73 4.97
CA TYR A 54 -20.78 -5.37 6.09
C TYR A 54 -21.93 -4.45 5.68
N ASP A 55 -22.34 -4.47 4.41
CA ASP A 55 -23.33 -3.54 3.81
C ASP A 55 -22.96 -2.04 4.01
N PHE A 56 -21.68 -1.77 4.18
CA PHE A 56 -21.18 -0.45 4.52
C PHE A 56 -20.07 0.05 3.58
N TYR A 57 -19.29 -0.86 3.00
CA TYR A 57 -18.16 -0.55 2.11
C TYR A 57 -18.44 -1.04 0.69
N GLU A 58 -17.67 -0.54 -0.28
CA GLU A 58 -17.68 -1.09 -1.62
C GLU A 58 -16.89 -2.41 -1.67
N LEU A 59 -17.37 -3.36 -2.47
CA LEU A 59 -16.60 -4.53 -2.85
C LEU A 59 -15.71 -4.23 -4.05
N VAL A 60 -14.61 -4.97 -4.18
CA VAL A 60 -13.78 -4.89 -5.39
C VAL A 60 -14.61 -5.25 -6.62
N PRO A 61 -14.70 -4.38 -7.63
CA PRO A 61 -15.41 -4.70 -8.88
C PRO A 61 -14.88 -5.98 -9.52
N LYS A 62 -15.80 -6.78 -10.07
CA LYS A 62 -15.46 -8.11 -10.59
C LYS A 62 -14.45 -8.07 -11.74
N ASP A 63 -14.45 -7.03 -12.55
CA ASP A 63 -13.50 -6.84 -13.65
C ASP A 63 -12.08 -6.54 -13.14
N ILE A 64 -11.97 -5.74 -12.06
CA ILE A 64 -10.70 -5.47 -11.37
C ILE A 64 -10.17 -6.75 -10.72
N GLU A 65 -11.03 -7.45 -10.00
CA GLU A 65 -10.69 -8.71 -9.36
C GLU A 65 -10.26 -9.77 -10.36
N GLN A 66 -11.01 -9.93 -11.48
CA GLN A 66 -10.66 -10.87 -12.53
C GLN A 66 -9.33 -10.50 -13.20
N ALA A 67 -9.03 -9.20 -13.37
CA ALA A 67 -7.75 -8.74 -13.88
C ALA A 67 -6.59 -9.13 -12.95
N LEU A 68 -6.78 -9.05 -11.63
CA LEU A 68 -5.80 -9.50 -10.64
C LEU A 68 -5.57 -11.02 -10.74
N PHE A 69 -6.63 -11.83 -10.81
CA PHE A 69 -6.53 -13.29 -10.97
C PHE A 69 -5.87 -13.71 -12.27
N ASP A 70 -6.15 -13.01 -13.37
CA ASP A 70 -5.58 -13.31 -14.68
C ASP A 70 -4.16 -12.76 -14.88
N GLY A 71 -3.64 -11.97 -13.92
CA GLY A 71 -2.36 -11.26 -14.08
C GLY A 71 -2.38 -10.32 -15.29
N ARG A 72 -3.54 -9.69 -15.58
CA ARG A 72 -3.67 -8.72 -16.68
C ARG A 72 -3.34 -7.30 -16.20
N PRO A 73 -2.81 -6.43 -17.07
CA PRO A 73 -2.57 -5.04 -16.69
C PRO A 73 -3.79 -4.39 -16.01
N PRO A 74 -3.56 -3.63 -14.92
CA PRO A 74 -2.26 -3.22 -14.36
C PRO A 74 -1.65 -4.24 -13.37
N PHE A 75 -2.25 -5.43 -13.18
CA PHE A 75 -1.84 -6.45 -12.21
C PHE A 75 -0.85 -7.48 -12.76
N ASP A 76 -0.35 -7.29 -13.98
CA ASP A 76 0.72 -8.09 -14.54
C ASP A 76 2.02 -7.90 -13.74
N GLY A 77 2.62 -8.99 -13.29
CA GLY A 77 3.88 -8.94 -12.53
C GLY A 77 3.74 -8.32 -11.14
N VAL A 78 2.64 -8.58 -10.40
CA VAL A 78 2.55 -8.23 -8.98
C VAL A 78 3.56 -9.05 -8.18
N ASP A 79 4.47 -8.38 -7.47
CA ASP A 79 5.54 -9.01 -6.70
C ASP A 79 5.05 -9.49 -5.33
N ALA A 80 4.25 -8.67 -4.64
CA ALA A 80 3.79 -9.00 -3.30
C ALA A 80 2.38 -8.49 -2.98
N ILE A 81 1.70 -9.25 -2.12
CA ILE A 81 0.44 -8.87 -1.47
C ILE A 81 0.65 -8.73 0.03
N PHE A 82 0.03 -7.73 0.60
CA PHE A 82 0.03 -7.43 2.03
C PHE A 82 -1.41 -7.48 2.55
N VAL A 83 -1.64 -8.30 3.57
CA VAL A 83 -2.91 -8.37 4.30
C VAL A 83 -2.71 -7.73 5.66
N SER A 84 -3.45 -6.63 5.92
CA SER A 84 -3.32 -5.89 7.17
C SER A 84 -3.85 -6.65 8.38
N HIS A 85 -4.99 -7.31 8.23
CA HIS A 85 -5.61 -8.17 9.25
C HIS A 85 -6.66 -9.11 8.63
N HIS A 86 -7.24 -10.00 9.44
CA HIS A 86 -8.06 -11.11 8.92
C HIS A 86 -9.57 -10.85 8.89
N HIS A 87 -10.06 -9.62 9.09
CA HIS A 87 -11.48 -9.31 8.94
C HIS A 87 -11.97 -9.53 7.50
N GLY A 88 -13.25 -9.89 7.38
CA GLY A 88 -13.85 -10.28 6.10
C GLY A 88 -13.96 -9.17 5.07
N ASP A 89 -13.77 -7.91 5.44
CA ASP A 89 -13.71 -6.74 4.57
C ASP A 89 -12.28 -6.34 4.15
N HIS A 90 -11.27 -7.09 4.60
CA HIS A 90 -9.87 -6.96 4.19
C HIS A 90 -9.33 -8.24 3.57
N PHE A 91 -9.88 -9.40 3.96
CA PHE A 91 -9.28 -10.67 3.63
C PHE A 91 -10.30 -11.78 3.41
N SER A 92 -10.17 -12.48 2.26
CA SER A 92 -10.82 -13.75 1.98
C SER A 92 -9.79 -14.86 1.89
N PRO A 93 -9.73 -15.77 2.87
CA PRO A 93 -8.71 -16.83 2.90
C PRO A 93 -8.79 -17.77 1.71
N VAL A 94 -10.00 -18.08 1.23
CA VAL A 94 -10.22 -18.99 0.09
C VAL A 94 -9.71 -18.34 -1.20
N ARG A 95 -10.05 -17.06 -1.42
CA ARG A 95 -9.67 -16.35 -2.65
C ARG A 95 -8.17 -16.07 -2.69
N MET A 96 -7.57 -15.72 -1.55
CA MET A 96 -6.13 -15.54 -1.44
C MET A 96 -5.37 -16.83 -1.73
N ALA A 97 -5.86 -17.98 -1.23
CA ALA A 97 -5.29 -19.28 -1.54
C ALA A 97 -5.33 -19.58 -3.05
N GLN A 98 -6.46 -19.29 -3.71
CA GLN A 98 -6.61 -19.44 -5.16
C GLN A 98 -5.64 -18.55 -5.94
N LEU A 99 -5.48 -17.29 -5.51
CA LEU A 99 -4.58 -16.35 -6.15
C LEU A 99 -3.12 -16.79 -6.05
N LEU A 100 -2.68 -17.24 -4.86
CA LEU A 100 -1.33 -17.78 -4.67
C LEU A 100 -1.05 -19.03 -5.49
N GLN A 101 -2.06 -19.87 -5.71
CA GLN A 101 -1.94 -21.04 -6.59
C GLN A 101 -1.84 -20.65 -8.08
N ALA A 102 -2.53 -19.58 -8.47
CA ALA A 102 -2.51 -19.08 -9.86
C ALA A 102 -1.18 -18.37 -10.21
N HIS A 103 -0.50 -17.76 -9.22
CA HIS A 103 0.70 -16.96 -9.40
C HIS A 103 1.86 -17.52 -8.55
N PRO A 104 2.73 -18.38 -9.12
CA PRO A 104 3.77 -19.09 -8.36
C PRO A 104 4.89 -18.19 -7.84
N ASP A 105 5.09 -16.98 -8.41
CA ASP A 105 6.13 -16.05 -7.99
C ASP A 105 5.64 -15.04 -6.95
N LEU A 106 4.32 -14.96 -6.73
CA LEU A 106 3.68 -13.98 -5.85
C LEU A 106 4.03 -14.24 -4.38
N GLN A 107 4.50 -13.20 -3.69
CA GLN A 107 4.77 -13.22 -2.25
C GLN A 107 3.54 -12.74 -1.46
N LEU A 108 3.28 -13.33 -0.30
CA LEU A 108 2.20 -12.92 0.60
C LEU A 108 2.76 -12.57 1.98
N PHE A 109 2.42 -11.39 2.48
CA PHE A 109 2.69 -10.95 3.84
C PHE A 109 1.37 -10.73 4.58
N GLY A 110 1.26 -11.20 5.80
CA GLY A 110 0.07 -10.99 6.61
C GLY A 110 0.24 -11.46 8.05
N PRO A 111 -0.64 -11.06 8.97
CA PRO A 111 -0.61 -11.59 10.34
C PRO A 111 -0.82 -13.10 10.34
N SER A 112 -0.26 -13.77 11.36
CA SER A 112 -0.44 -15.23 11.51
C SER A 112 -1.90 -15.65 11.47
N GLN A 113 -2.80 -14.84 12.01
CA GLN A 113 -4.26 -15.08 11.96
C GLN A 113 -4.79 -15.22 10.52
N ALA A 114 -4.34 -14.37 9.60
CA ALA A 114 -4.72 -14.45 8.18
C ALA A 114 -4.08 -15.66 7.49
N ILE A 115 -2.77 -15.84 7.66
CA ILE A 115 -2.03 -16.96 7.07
C ILE A 115 -2.58 -18.31 7.56
N ASP A 116 -2.92 -18.41 8.85
CA ASP A 116 -3.44 -19.63 9.43
C ASP A 116 -4.88 -19.98 8.99
N ALA A 117 -5.66 -18.99 8.63
CA ALA A 117 -7.01 -19.17 8.12
C ALA A 117 -7.06 -19.72 6.66
N MET A 118 -5.95 -19.64 5.92
CA MET A 118 -5.94 -20.06 4.50
C MET A 118 -6.04 -21.57 4.36
N PRO A 119 -6.92 -22.08 3.44
CA PRO A 119 -7.10 -23.49 3.18
C PRO A 119 -6.02 -24.02 2.20
N VAL A 120 -4.76 -23.94 2.61
CA VAL A 120 -3.59 -24.42 1.83
C VAL A 120 -2.81 -25.47 2.60
N ASP A 121 -2.09 -26.32 1.89
CA ASP A 121 -1.13 -27.23 2.51
C ASP A 121 0.11 -26.44 2.94
N LYS A 122 0.16 -26.11 4.23
CA LYS A 122 1.28 -25.36 4.83
C LYS A 122 2.58 -26.16 4.94
N THR A 123 2.54 -27.44 4.59
CA THR A 123 3.75 -28.27 4.50
C THR A 123 4.38 -28.23 3.11
N ASP A 124 3.67 -27.69 2.11
CA ASP A 124 4.19 -27.45 0.77
C ASP A 124 5.35 -26.43 0.82
N PRO A 125 6.58 -26.84 0.44
CA PRO A 125 7.74 -25.95 0.50
C PRO A 125 7.60 -24.68 -0.36
N ASP A 126 6.96 -24.79 -1.52
CA ASP A 126 6.81 -23.67 -2.46
C ASP A 126 5.87 -22.60 -1.87
N LEU A 127 4.77 -23.01 -1.26
CA LEU A 127 3.87 -22.10 -0.55
C LEU A 127 4.53 -21.52 0.71
N ARG A 128 5.21 -22.34 1.50
CA ARG A 128 5.90 -21.86 2.71
C ARG A 128 6.93 -20.78 2.44
N ASN A 129 7.66 -20.90 1.33
CA ASN A 129 8.69 -19.92 0.97
C ASN A 129 8.11 -18.59 0.52
N ARG A 130 6.83 -18.52 0.18
CA ARG A 130 6.13 -17.34 -0.35
C ARG A 130 5.12 -16.72 0.60
N MET A 131 4.81 -17.41 1.71
CA MET A 131 3.87 -16.93 2.73
C MET A 131 4.65 -16.49 3.97
N HIS A 132 4.74 -15.18 4.17
CA HIS A 132 5.47 -14.55 5.27
C HIS A 132 4.51 -14.20 6.40
N SER A 133 4.45 -15.06 7.41
CA SER A 133 3.62 -14.86 8.60
C SER A 133 4.25 -13.80 9.50
N VAL A 134 3.54 -12.72 9.76
CA VAL A 134 3.96 -11.62 10.64
C VAL A 134 3.25 -11.78 11.99
N SER A 135 4.02 -12.23 13.00
CA SER A 135 3.54 -12.35 14.38
C SER A 135 4.35 -11.41 15.26
N LEU A 136 3.71 -10.39 15.81
CA LEU A 136 4.39 -9.30 16.51
C LEU A 136 3.73 -8.99 17.86
N ASP A 137 4.57 -8.85 18.88
CA ASP A 137 4.21 -8.13 20.08
C ASP A 137 4.12 -6.63 19.79
N MET A 138 3.46 -5.88 20.68
CA MET A 138 3.22 -4.44 20.47
C MET A 138 4.50 -3.59 20.37
N ASP A 139 5.61 -4.08 20.93
CA ASP A 139 6.89 -3.36 20.96
C ASP A 139 7.94 -3.98 20.00
N SER A 140 7.51 -4.93 19.16
CA SER A 140 8.35 -5.60 18.16
C SER A 140 8.14 -5.00 16.76
N GLN A 141 9.11 -5.23 15.88
CA GLN A 141 8.97 -4.97 14.46
C GLN A 141 9.41 -6.18 13.64
N PHE A 142 8.82 -6.30 12.45
CA PHE A 142 9.22 -7.22 11.41
C PHE A 142 10.05 -6.45 10.37
N SER A 143 11.06 -7.11 9.80
CA SER A 143 11.81 -6.59 8.66
C SER A 143 12.24 -7.73 7.75
N MET A 144 12.07 -7.57 6.45
CA MET A 144 12.47 -8.53 5.42
C MET A 144 12.71 -7.81 4.09
N VAL A 145 13.65 -8.32 3.30
CA VAL A 145 13.88 -7.87 1.92
C VAL A 145 13.57 -9.04 0.99
N VAL A 146 12.75 -8.77 -0.03
CA VAL A 146 12.40 -9.72 -1.08
C VAL A 146 12.48 -9.00 -2.43
N GLY A 147 13.44 -9.41 -3.28
CA GLY A 147 13.73 -8.68 -4.52
C GLY A 147 14.06 -7.21 -4.24
N ASP A 148 13.38 -6.32 -4.92
CA ASP A 148 13.54 -4.87 -4.79
C ASP A 148 12.57 -4.25 -3.76
N ILE A 149 11.96 -5.09 -2.90
CA ILE A 149 11.00 -4.69 -1.87
C ILE A 149 11.63 -4.85 -0.49
N GLU A 150 11.73 -3.76 0.26
CA GLU A 150 12.06 -3.80 1.69
C GLU A 150 10.78 -3.63 2.52
N VAL A 151 10.41 -4.67 3.25
CA VAL A 151 9.21 -4.72 4.10
C VAL A 151 9.61 -4.44 5.54
N SER A 152 8.92 -3.52 6.17
CA SER A 152 8.99 -3.25 7.59
C SER A 152 7.57 -3.16 8.14
N ALA A 153 7.30 -3.77 9.29
CA ALA A 153 5.96 -3.80 9.84
C ALA A 153 5.95 -3.73 11.36
N ILE A 154 4.90 -3.13 11.89
CA ILE A 154 4.60 -3.09 13.33
C ILE A 154 3.13 -3.44 13.57
N ARG A 155 2.84 -3.93 14.76
CA ARG A 155 1.47 -4.15 15.21
C ARG A 155 0.93 -2.88 15.84
N ILE A 156 -0.19 -2.38 15.31
CA ILE A 156 -1.02 -1.32 15.90
C ILE A 156 -2.35 -1.94 16.27
N ARG A 157 -2.86 -1.69 17.46
CA ARG A 157 -4.18 -2.22 17.85
C ARG A 157 -5.24 -1.79 16.84
N HIS A 158 -6.19 -2.70 16.62
CA HIS A 158 -7.33 -2.43 15.75
C HIS A 158 -8.24 -1.35 16.35
N SER A 159 -8.88 -0.58 15.50
CA SER A 159 -9.92 0.37 15.87
C SER A 159 -11.05 -0.33 16.68
N GLY A 160 -11.56 0.35 17.69
CA GLY A 160 -12.55 -0.22 18.63
C GLY A 160 -11.94 -0.90 19.85
N TRP A 161 -10.62 -1.11 19.89
CA TRP A 161 -9.94 -1.57 21.10
C TRP A 161 -10.17 -0.57 22.27
N PRO A 162 -10.29 -1.01 23.55
CA PRO A 162 -10.24 -2.41 24.02
C PRO A 162 -11.60 -3.13 23.99
N ASP A 163 -12.69 -2.43 23.74
CA ASP A 163 -14.07 -2.95 23.90
C ASP A 163 -14.44 -3.93 22.78
N ARG A 164 -13.84 -3.77 21.61
CA ARG A 164 -14.03 -4.61 20.43
C ARG A 164 -12.68 -4.88 19.76
N HIS A 165 -12.58 -6.02 19.10
CA HIS A 165 -11.43 -6.37 18.26
C HIS A 165 -10.08 -6.43 19.01
N ALA A 166 -10.11 -6.74 20.33
CA ALA A 166 -8.91 -6.84 21.15
C ALA A 166 -7.99 -7.99 20.70
N GLU A 167 -8.57 -9.03 20.10
CA GLU A 167 -7.92 -10.22 19.58
C GLU A 167 -7.33 -10.04 18.17
N ILE A 168 -7.67 -8.95 17.48
CA ILE A 168 -7.24 -8.75 16.09
C ILE A 168 -5.81 -8.25 16.00
N ASP A 169 -4.99 -8.96 15.24
CA ASP A 169 -3.64 -8.52 14.89
C ASP A 169 -3.68 -7.63 13.65
N ASN A 170 -3.82 -6.33 13.87
CA ASN A 170 -3.71 -5.36 12.80
C ASN A 170 -2.26 -4.95 12.61
N ILE A 171 -1.73 -5.18 11.41
CA ILE A 171 -0.36 -4.89 11.03
C ILE A 171 -0.30 -3.67 10.13
N ALA A 172 0.47 -2.68 10.53
CA ALA A 172 0.82 -1.56 9.68
C ALA A 172 2.09 -1.92 8.90
N PHE A 173 1.99 -1.96 7.58
CA PHE A 173 3.09 -2.27 6.67
C PHE A 173 3.69 -1.00 6.09
N ARG A 174 4.99 -0.80 6.33
CA ARG A 174 5.82 0.18 5.65
C ARG A 174 6.67 -0.55 4.62
N VAL A 175 6.51 -0.21 3.35
CA VAL A 175 7.17 -0.90 2.25
C VAL A 175 7.95 0.10 1.41
N SER A 176 9.25 -0.14 1.25
CA SER A 176 10.11 0.63 0.34
C SER A 176 10.30 -0.16 -0.96
N LEU A 177 10.13 0.52 -2.08
CA LEU A 177 10.16 0.00 -3.44
C LEU A 177 11.36 0.59 -4.16
N ASP A 178 12.23 -0.26 -4.74
CA ASP A 178 13.40 0.12 -5.55
C ASP A 178 14.37 1.10 -4.83
N ASP A 179 14.42 1.09 -3.50
CA ASP A 179 15.12 2.10 -2.67
C ASP A 179 14.76 3.57 -2.98
N LYS A 180 13.62 3.80 -3.66
CA LYS A 180 13.21 5.14 -4.12
C LYS A 180 11.97 5.66 -3.39
N ALA A 181 10.98 4.80 -3.19
CA ALA A 181 9.69 5.20 -2.67
C ALA A 181 9.30 4.36 -1.46
N THR A 182 8.80 5.00 -0.42
CA THR A 182 8.29 4.33 0.78
C THR A 182 6.80 4.62 0.94
N VAL A 183 6.01 3.57 1.06
CA VAL A 183 4.56 3.64 1.29
C VAL A 183 4.20 3.00 2.62
N LEU A 184 3.15 3.50 3.25
CA LEU A 184 2.62 3.00 4.51
C LEU A 184 1.14 2.67 4.35
N HIS A 185 0.75 1.43 4.62
CA HIS A 185 -0.63 1.01 4.78
C HIS A 185 -0.90 0.68 6.24
N MET A 186 -1.96 1.24 6.83
CA MET A 186 -2.17 1.17 8.28
C MET A 186 -3.26 0.18 8.68
N GLY A 187 -3.94 -0.47 7.71
CA GLY A 187 -5.11 -1.29 8.00
C GLY A 187 -6.14 -0.51 8.82
N ASP A 188 -6.74 -1.16 9.79
CA ASP A 188 -7.74 -0.57 10.69
C ASP A 188 -7.15 -0.04 12.00
N ALA A 189 -6.02 0.64 11.90
CA ALA A 189 -5.27 1.11 13.06
C ALA A 189 -6.10 2.03 13.98
N HIS A 190 -5.89 1.84 15.29
CA HIS A 190 -6.45 2.68 16.35
C HIS A 190 -5.80 4.07 16.38
N THR A 191 -6.55 5.09 16.80
CA THR A 191 -6.12 6.50 16.80
C THR A 191 -5.57 7.01 18.15
N ASP A 192 -5.06 6.13 19.03
CA ASP A 192 -4.39 6.56 20.25
C ASP A 192 -2.90 6.87 19.99
N PRO A 193 -2.46 8.15 20.10
CA PRO A 193 -1.08 8.52 19.85
C PRO A 193 -0.06 7.78 20.74
N LYS A 194 -0.45 7.35 21.93
CA LYS A 194 0.44 6.62 22.85
C LYS A 194 0.97 5.31 22.28
N MET A 195 0.23 4.69 21.34
CA MET A 195 0.68 3.48 20.65
C MET A 195 1.82 3.78 19.68
N PHE A 196 1.82 4.98 19.12
CA PHE A 196 2.84 5.47 18.18
C PHE A 196 4.05 6.04 18.91
N ASP A 197 3.85 6.71 20.04
CA ASP A 197 4.92 7.23 20.90
C ASP A 197 5.91 6.12 21.33
N ARG A 198 5.42 4.91 21.58
CA ARG A 198 6.24 3.75 21.96
C ARG A 198 7.26 3.36 20.90
N ARG A 199 6.98 3.71 19.64
CA ARG A 199 7.80 3.35 18.49
C ARG A 199 8.23 4.60 17.71
N ALA A 200 8.57 5.67 18.43
CA ALA A 200 9.04 6.90 17.83
C ALA A 200 10.29 6.69 16.95
N ASP A 201 11.16 5.75 17.32
CA ASP A 201 12.31 5.29 16.56
C ASP A 201 11.92 4.75 15.19
N TYR A 202 10.93 3.85 15.14
CA TYR A 202 10.41 3.26 13.90
C TYR A 202 9.88 4.33 12.93
N TRP A 203 9.09 5.30 13.45
CA TRP A 203 8.52 6.36 12.62
C TRP A 203 9.57 7.34 12.10
N ALA A 204 10.64 7.56 12.86
CA ALA A 204 11.74 8.46 12.48
C ALA A 204 12.76 7.82 11.52
N GLU A 205 12.78 6.48 11.41
CA GLU A 205 13.79 5.74 10.68
C GLU A 205 13.77 6.00 9.17
N ARG A 206 12.58 6.16 8.59
CA ARG A 206 12.43 6.34 7.15
C ARG A 206 11.44 7.44 6.80
N HIS A 207 11.76 8.17 5.76
CA HIS A 207 10.83 9.09 5.10
C HIS A 207 9.69 8.32 4.42
N MET A 208 8.46 8.83 4.48
CA MET A 208 7.29 8.24 3.86
C MET A 208 6.75 9.15 2.76
N HIS A 209 6.69 8.63 1.54
CA HIS A 209 6.16 9.37 0.40
C HIS A 209 4.63 9.31 0.35
N LEU A 210 4.07 8.15 0.68
CA LEU A 210 2.61 7.93 0.70
C LEU A 210 2.20 7.19 1.98
N ALA A 211 1.22 7.75 2.70
CA ALA A 211 0.53 7.02 3.75
C ALA A 211 -0.96 6.81 3.43
N MET A 212 -1.45 5.64 3.75
CA MET A 212 -2.84 5.22 3.54
C MET A 212 -3.47 4.83 4.89
N PRO A 213 -3.82 5.83 5.73
CA PRO A 213 -4.57 5.58 6.95
C PRO A 213 -6.05 5.35 6.64
N PRO A 214 -6.80 4.67 7.52
CA PRO A 214 -8.25 4.66 7.43
C PRO A 214 -8.81 6.07 7.63
N TYR A 215 -9.93 6.39 6.95
CA TYR A 215 -10.50 7.75 6.86
C TYR A 215 -10.76 8.42 8.20
N TRP A 216 -11.05 7.65 9.26
CA TRP A 216 -11.32 8.21 10.59
C TRP A 216 -10.12 8.88 11.27
N TYR A 217 -8.90 8.69 10.72
CA TYR A 217 -7.73 9.43 11.16
C TYR A 217 -7.88 10.94 10.92
N PHE A 218 -8.56 11.32 9.85
CA PHE A 218 -8.85 12.73 9.57
C PHE A 218 -9.95 13.31 10.44
N MET A 219 -10.79 12.47 11.05
CA MET A 219 -11.93 12.88 11.85
C MET A 219 -11.61 12.99 13.35
N SER A 220 -10.57 12.30 13.82
CA SER A 220 -10.18 12.31 15.24
C SER A 220 -8.97 13.17 15.50
N SER A 221 -8.91 13.81 16.69
CA SER A 221 -7.75 14.59 17.13
C SER A 221 -6.52 13.70 17.28
N GLY A 222 -6.69 12.46 17.77
CA GLY A 222 -5.60 11.50 17.90
C GLY A 222 -5.04 11.08 16.56
N GLY A 223 -5.90 10.76 15.58
CA GLY A 223 -5.48 10.41 14.23
C GLY A 223 -4.72 11.54 13.55
N LYS A 224 -5.23 12.79 13.62
CA LYS A 224 -4.52 13.97 13.09
C LYS A 224 -3.14 14.13 13.71
N LYS A 225 -3.06 14.02 15.05
CA LYS A 225 -1.78 14.11 15.76
C LYS A 225 -0.79 13.02 15.32
N ILE A 226 -1.25 11.76 15.12
CA ILE A 226 -0.41 10.68 14.64
C ILE A 226 0.15 10.99 13.24
N LEU A 227 -0.70 11.47 12.33
CA LEU A 227 -0.27 11.83 10.98
C LEU A 227 0.76 12.95 10.97
N GLU A 228 0.62 13.94 11.85
CA GLU A 228 1.50 15.11 11.95
C GLU A 228 2.82 14.82 12.67
N ASP A 229 2.79 14.08 13.78
CA ASP A 229 3.95 13.91 14.66
C ASP A 229 4.77 12.65 14.32
N HIS A 230 4.12 11.59 13.84
CA HIS A 230 4.77 10.30 13.63
C HIS A 230 4.87 9.92 12.14
N VAL A 231 3.75 9.84 11.44
CA VAL A 231 3.71 9.36 10.05
C VAL A 231 4.42 10.32 9.09
N ARG A 232 4.09 11.59 9.12
CA ARG A 232 4.74 12.69 8.38
C ARG A 232 5.01 12.40 6.91
N ALA A 233 4.04 11.73 6.24
CA ALA A 233 4.16 11.41 4.82
C ALA A 233 3.98 12.67 3.95
N ASP A 234 4.65 12.71 2.79
CA ASP A 234 4.50 13.80 1.81
C ASP A 234 3.04 13.90 1.34
N VAL A 235 2.42 12.74 1.09
CA VAL A 235 1.02 12.63 0.71
C VAL A 235 0.32 11.62 1.61
N THR A 236 -0.87 11.99 2.08
CA THR A 236 -1.74 11.09 2.85
C THR A 236 -3.07 10.94 2.13
N VAL A 237 -3.46 9.70 1.83
CA VAL A 237 -4.73 9.37 1.17
C VAL A 237 -5.52 8.42 2.06
N GLY A 238 -6.71 8.84 2.48
CA GLY A 238 -7.58 8.01 3.32
C GLY A 238 -8.15 6.83 2.54
N VAL A 239 -8.12 5.66 3.15
CA VAL A 239 -8.77 4.42 2.70
C VAL A 239 -9.89 4.04 3.65
N HIS A 240 -10.54 2.89 3.42
CA HIS A 240 -11.63 2.36 4.25
C HIS A 240 -12.82 3.32 4.31
N VAL A 241 -13.09 4.00 3.20
CA VAL A 241 -14.14 5.02 3.10
C VAL A 241 -15.50 4.35 2.92
N PRO A 242 -16.52 4.69 3.76
CA PRO A 242 -17.86 4.15 3.61
C PRO A 242 -18.47 4.46 2.23
N ALA A 243 -19.19 3.51 1.66
CA ALA A 243 -19.85 3.65 0.35
C ALA A 243 -20.86 4.82 0.26
N ASN A 244 -21.36 5.31 1.40
CA ASN A 244 -22.27 6.45 1.46
C ASN A 244 -21.56 7.82 1.50
N ILE A 245 -20.23 7.85 1.58
CA ILE A 245 -19.48 9.10 1.41
C ILE A 245 -19.53 9.47 -0.08
N PRO A 246 -19.95 10.71 -0.42
CA PRO A 246 -20.03 11.12 -1.82
C PRO A 246 -18.68 11.02 -2.55
N ASP A 247 -18.69 10.66 -3.83
CA ASP A 247 -17.47 10.64 -4.66
C ASP A 247 -16.94 12.04 -4.98
N THR A 248 -17.76 13.06 -4.75
CA THR A 248 -17.42 14.44 -5.04
C THR A 248 -16.84 15.13 -3.81
N PRO A 249 -15.55 15.52 -3.79
CA PRO A 249 -14.89 16.09 -2.62
C PRO A 249 -15.54 17.33 -2.00
N SER A 250 -16.24 18.13 -2.81
CA SER A 250 -16.98 19.31 -2.30
C SER A 250 -18.20 18.94 -1.45
N LEU A 251 -18.66 17.69 -1.53
CA LEU A 251 -19.78 17.16 -0.76
C LEU A 251 -19.35 16.35 0.46
N TYR A 252 -18.04 16.20 0.70
CA TYR A 252 -17.55 15.52 1.88
C TYR A 252 -18.03 16.16 3.17
N PRO A 253 -18.25 15.37 4.26
CA PRO A 253 -18.41 15.91 5.60
C PRO A 253 -17.30 16.93 5.93
N ASP A 254 -17.60 17.91 6.78
CA ASP A 254 -16.68 19.02 7.07
C ASP A 254 -15.30 18.53 7.54
N GLU A 255 -15.24 17.45 8.31
CA GLU A 255 -13.99 16.88 8.83
C GLU A 255 -13.12 16.24 7.72
N LEU A 256 -13.72 15.83 6.62
CA LEU A 256 -13.05 15.20 5.47
C LEU A 256 -12.82 16.19 4.31
N ARG A 257 -13.37 17.41 4.41
CA ARG A 257 -13.25 18.41 3.35
C ARG A 257 -11.79 18.82 3.15
N GLY A 258 -11.34 18.77 1.89
CA GLY A 258 -9.95 19.05 1.52
C GLY A 258 -8.97 17.91 1.81
N ARG A 259 -9.45 16.76 2.27
CA ARG A 259 -8.63 15.55 2.40
C ARG A 259 -8.64 14.75 1.10
N LEU A 260 -7.51 14.11 0.80
CA LEU A 260 -7.45 13.13 -0.27
C LEU A 260 -8.01 11.80 0.28
N LEU A 261 -9.00 11.26 -0.41
CA LEU A 261 -9.59 9.96 -0.10
C LEU A 261 -9.59 9.09 -1.34
N PHE A 262 -9.59 7.78 -1.14
CA PHE A 262 -9.98 6.80 -2.13
C PHE A 262 -11.45 6.43 -1.90
N SER A 263 -12.31 6.74 -2.87
CA SER A 263 -13.76 6.52 -2.76
C SER A 263 -14.39 5.86 -3.99
N VAL A 264 -13.70 5.91 -5.15
CA VAL A 264 -14.20 5.30 -6.39
C VAL A 264 -13.29 4.17 -6.84
N PRO A 265 -13.73 2.91 -6.80
CA PRO A 265 -12.92 1.78 -7.27
C PRO A 265 -12.42 2.01 -8.71
N GLY A 266 -11.14 1.77 -8.92
CA GLY A 266 -10.45 2.02 -10.19
C GLY A 266 -9.79 3.39 -10.31
N GLU A 267 -10.08 4.36 -9.41
CA GLU A 267 -9.39 5.65 -9.44
C GLU A 267 -7.89 5.51 -9.16
N GLU A 268 -7.11 6.43 -9.73
CA GLU A 268 -5.65 6.45 -9.57
C GLU A 268 -5.19 7.81 -9.02
N LYS A 269 -4.16 7.76 -8.17
CA LYS A 269 -3.44 8.93 -7.71
C LYS A 269 -1.95 8.75 -8.01
N ARG A 270 -1.36 9.79 -8.60
CA ARG A 270 0.09 9.85 -8.88
C ARG A 270 0.75 10.71 -7.82
N ILE A 271 1.68 10.13 -7.10
CA ILE A 271 2.41 10.78 -6.02
C ILE A 271 3.84 11.00 -6.49
N PRO A 272 4.27 12.25 -6.67
CA PRO A 272 5.65 12.54 -7.03
C PRO A 272 6.61 12.03 -5.94
N VAL A 273 7.67 11.37 -6.32
CA VAL A 273 8.79 11.04 -5.45
C VAL A 273 9.88 12.06 -5.72
N ALA A 274 10.13 12.94 -4.74
CA ALA A 274 11.23 13.88 -4.86
C ALA A 274 12.55 13.08 -4.82
N PRO A 275 13.53 13.36 -5.69
CA PRO A 275 14.85 12.77 -5.56
C PRO A 275 15.43 13.16 -4.20
N ASP A 276 15.99 12.20 -3.48
CA ASP A 276 16.62 12.42 -2.19
C ASP A 276 17.60 13.61 -2.31
N ALA A 277 17.42 14.59 -1.42
CA ALA A 277 18.37 15.70 -1.31
C ALA A 277 19.71 15.11 -0.87
N LYS A 278 20.67 15.04 -1.80
CA LYS A 278 22.04 14.57 -1.58
C LYS A 278 22.80 15.50 -0.63
#